data_a3a5ce401dd2fee10dac591546d8af95
#
_entry.id   a3a5ce401dd2fee10dac591546d8af95
#
_cell.length_a   1.000
_cell.length_b   1.000
_cell.length_c   1.000
_cell.angle_alpha   90.00
_cell.angle_beta   90.00
_cell.angle_gamma   90.00
#
_symmetry.space_group_name_H-M   'P 1'
#
loop_
_entity.id
_entity.type
_entity.pdbx_description
1 polymer ?
#
loop_
_entity_poly.entity_id
_entity_poly.type
_entity_poly.pdbx_seq_one_letter_code
_entity_poly.pdbx_strand_id
1 'polypeptide(L)'
;MRLKADRLGLSERVFTINSFIEKCTNENPDLIDYKVLAVKKELFGNIDVTDPFFATFREAYTGFEDWFIKKSNEEAYVCRTDTGAILGFLYLKTETEEENYSDIAPIFRPKRRLKVGTFKVEASGFRLGERFIKIIFDNAIERNAEEIYVTLYMNRPELRTLYDLLVRWGFYEYGIKRNENGEEVVLVKKMAGYDKSKSVKENFPNIRYDVQKFFLPIEAQYHTPLFPDSQLRTEGN
;
A
#
# COMPACT_ATOMS: atom_id res chain seq x y z
N MET A 1 -33.17 -5.14 -0.91
CA MET A 1 -32.90 -4.56 -2.25
C MET A 1 -33.57 -5.35 -3.36
N ARG A 2 -33.46 -6.66 -3.45
CA ARG A 2 -34.13 -7.50 -4.47
C ARG A 2 -35.63 -7.28 -4.56
N LEU A 3 -36.35 -7.38 -3.45
CA LEU A 3 -37.83 -7.17 -3.40
C LEU A 3 -38.29 -5.81 -3.96
N LYS A 4 -37.43 -4.77 -3.87
CA LYS A 4 -37.77 -3.45 -4.43
C LYS A 4 -37.50 -3.42 -5.94
N ALA A 5 -36.48 -4.15 -6.40
CA ALA A 5 -36.17 -4.30 -7.82
C ALA A 5 -37.29 -5.10 -8.54
N ASP A 6 -37.81 -6.16 -7.92
CA ASP A 6 -38.91 -6.97 -8.45
C ASP A 6 -40.15 -6.11 -8.67
N ARG A 7 -40.52 -5.28 -7.68
CA ARG A 7 -41.67 -4.37 -7.78
C ARG A 7 -41.53 -3.30 -8.87
N LEU A 8 -40.30 -2.98 -9.26
CA LEU A 8 -40.00 -1.97 -10.28
C LEU A 8 -39.71 -2.59 -11.66
N GLY A 9 -39.81 -3.91 -11.81
CA GLY A 9 -39.44 -4.61 -13.04
C GLY A 9 -37.95 -4.55 -13.40
N LEU A 10 -37.11 -4.35 -12.39
CA LEU A 10 -35.68 -4.18 -12.57
C LEU A 10 -34.85 -5.38 -12.06
N SER A 11 -35.52 -6.50 -11.77
CA SER A 11 -34.86 -7.68 -11.18
C SER A 11 -33.69 -8.20 -11.99
N GLU A 12 -33.79 -8.13 -13.33
CA GLU A 12 -32.73 -8.55 -14.25
C GLU A 12 -31.52 -7.61 -14.26
N ARG A 13 -31.65 -6.43 -13.63
CA ARG A 13 -30.57 -5.42 -13.50
C ARG A 13 -29.93 -5.40 -12.13
N VAL A 14 -30.41 -6.21 -11.20
CA VAL A 14 -29.90 -6.29 -9.83
C VAL A 14 -29.14 -7.59 -9.64
N PHE A 15 -27.83 -7.48 -9.57
CA PHE A 15 -26.91 -8.60 -9.41
C PHE A 15 -26.28 -8.60 -8.00
N THR A 16 -25.97 -9.77 -7.48
CA THR A 16 -24.93 -9.89 -6.46
C THR A 16 -23.59 -9.69 -7.15
N ILE A 17 -22.54 -9.38 -6.38
CA ILE A 17 -21.17 -9.24 -6.95
C ILE A 17 -20.78 -10.50 -7.72
N ASN A 18 -21.03 -11.68 -7.14
CA ASN A 18 -20.70 -12.97 -7.79
C ASN A 18 -21.50 -13.19 -9.07
N SER A 19 -22.82 -12.96 -9.05
CA SER A 19 -23.65 -13.14 -10.25
C SER A 19 -23.35 -12.12 -11.35
N PHE A 20 -22.86 -10.93 -10.98
CA PHE A 20 -22.40 -9.94 -11.96
C PHE A 20 -21.07 -10.35 -12.59
N ILE A 21 -20.11 -10.83 -11.79
CA ILE A 21 -18.84 -11.37 -12.29
C ILE A 21 -19.11 -12.54 -13.24
N GLU A 22 -19.94 -13.51 -12.82
CA GLU A 22 -20.31 -14.67 -13.63
C GLU A 22 -20.94 -14.25 -14.96
N LYS A 23 -21.86 -13.29 -14.95
CA LYS A 23 -22.46 -12.75 -16.17
C LYS A 23 -21.42 -12.11 -17.08
N CYS A 24 -20.57 -11.25 -16.52
CA CYS A 24 -19.50 -10.58 -17.29
C CYS A 24 -18.51 -11.59 -17.89
N THR A 25 -18.15 -12.64 -17.16
CA THR A 25 -17.24 -13.69 -17.63
C THR A 25 -17.88 -14.51 -18.75
N ASN A 26 -19.18 -14.84 -18.62
CA ASN A 26 -19.91 -15.60 -19.64
C ASN A 26 -20.14 -14.79 -20.94
N GLU A 27 -20.39 -13.48 -20.80
CA GLU A 27 -20.59 -12.58 -21.96
C GLU A 27 -19.24 -12.20 -22.63
N ASN A 28 -18.14 -12.33 -21.92
CA ASN A 28 -16.79 -11.98 -22.40
C ASN A 28 -15.79 -13.08 -21.98
N PRO A 29 -15.72 -14.17 -22.74
CA PRO A 29 -14.84 -15.31 -22.41
C PRO A 29 -13.35 -14.95 -22.32
N ASP A 30 -12.96 -13.84 -22.99
CA ASP A 30 -11.60 -13.31 -22.97
C ASP A 30 -11.32 -12.41 -21.75
N LEU A 31 -12.33 -12.12 -20.92
CA LEU A 31 -12.11 -11.50 -19.63
C LEU A 31 -11.37 -12.49 -18.74
N ILE A 32 -10.08 -12.23 -18.57
CA ILE A 32 -9.25 -12.94 -17.61
C ILE A 32 -9.99 -12.93 -16.27
N ASP A 33 -10.20 -14.09 -15.69
CA ASP A 33 -10.73 -14.25 -14.35
C ASP A 33 -9.83 -13.47 -13.38
N TYR A 34 -10.26 -12.27 -13.01
CA TYR A 34 -9.55 -11.43 -12.06
C TYR A 34 -9.66 -12.06 -10.68
N LYS A 35 -8.91 -13.12 -10.46
CA LYS A 35 -8.71 -13.65 -9.11
C LYS A 35 -8.28 -12.51 -8.21
N VAL A 36 -9.10 -12.20 -7.25
CA VAL A 36 -8.78 -11.18 -6.25
C VAL A 36 -7.67 -11.74 -5.37
N LEU A 37 -6.44 -11.39 -5.70
CA LEU A 37 -5.28 -11.78 -4.91
C LEU A 37 -5.43 -11.21 -3.49
N ALA A 38 -5.66 -12.08 -2.52
CA ALA A 38 -5.81 -11.68 -1.13
C ALA A 38 -4.44 -11.37 -0.51
N VAL A 39 -4.33 -10.21 0.15
CA VAL A 39 -3.19 -9.91 1.00
C VAL A 39 -3.54 -10.29 2.43
N LYS A 40 -2.73 -11.10 3.07
CA LYS A 40 -2.93 -11.58 4.45
C LYS A 40 -1.73 -11.20 5.31
N LYS A 41 -1.96 -11.11 6.62
CA LYS A 41 -0.87 -11.04 7.60
C LYS A 41 -0.35 -12.44 7.88
N GLU A 42 0.96 -12.58 7.87
CA GLU A 42 1.68 -13.82 8.22
C GLU A 42 2.84 -13.46 9.15
N LEU A 43 3.14 -14.34 10.11
CA LEU A 43 4.37 -14.21 10.89
C LEU A 43 5.58 -14.51 10.01
N PHE A 44 6.68 -13.76 10.19
CA PHE A 44 7.94 -14.03 9.47
C PHE A 44 8.39 -15.48 9.65
N GLY A 45 8.20 -16.08 10.84
CA GLY A 45 8.55 -17.47 11.11
C GLY A 45 7.79 -18.49 10.27
N ASN A 46 6.68 -18.12 9.65
CA ASN A 46 5.88 -18.98 8.77
C ASN A 46 6.21 -18.77 7.27
N ILE A 47 7.15 -17.88 6.98
CA ILE A 47 7.53 -17.53 5.62
C ILE A 47 8.93 -18.08 5.34
N ASP A 48 9.06 -18.84 4.26
CA ASP A 48 10.35 -19.38 3.84
C ASP A 48 11.21 -18.26 3.25
N VAL A 49 12.26 -17.86 3.98
CA VAL A 49 13.22 -16.84 3.54
C VAL A 49 14.04 -17.29 2.32
N THR A 50 14.09 -18.61 2.05
CA THR A 50 14.81 -19.17 0.90
C THR A 50 13.98 -19.13 -0.39
N ASP A 51 12.67 -18.80 -0.30
CA ASP A 51 11.79 -18.65 -1.46
C ASP A 51 12.47 -17.77 -2.53
N PRO A 52 12.39 -18.14 -3.82
CA PRO A 52 12.95 -17.38 -4.93
C PRO A 52 12.53 -15.92 -4.95
N PHE A 53 11.33 -15.60 -4.43
CA PHE A 53 10.85 -14.22 -4.27
C PHE A 53 11.85 -13.33 -3.53
N PHE A 54 12.57 -13.84 -2.53
CA PHE A 54 13.53 -13.09 -1.74
C PHE A 54 14.95 -13.06 -2.32
N ALA A 55 15.22 -13.71 -3.46
CA ALA A 55 16.57 -13.79 -4.05
C ALA A 55 17.23 -12.41 -4.20
N THR A 56 16.49 -11.43 -4.74
CA THR A 56 16.99 -10.07 -4.94
C THR A 56 17.33 -9.33 -3.64
N PHE A 57 16.66 -9.66 -2.53
CA PHE A 57 17.00 -9.12 -1.21
C PHE A 57 18.26 -9.75 -0.64
N ARG A 58 18.39 -11.08 -0.76
CA ARG A 58 19.61 -11.79 -0.34
C ARG A 58 20.86 -11.29 -1.07
N GLU A 59 20.71 -10.99 -2.36
CA GLU A 59 21.79 -10.41 -3.17
C GLU A 59 22.14 -8.96 -2.79
N ALA A 60 21.11 -8.15 -2.46
CA ALA A 60 21.29 -6.72 -2.22
C ALA A 60 21.71 -6.39 -0.79
N TYR A 61 21.36 -7.23 0.18
CA TYR A 61 21.57 -6.95 1.59
C TYR A 61 22.34 -8.07 2.28
N THR A 62 23.60 -7.82 2.63
CA THR A 62 24.38 -8.75 3.45
C THR A 62 23.65 -8.99 4.79
N GLY A 63 23.47 -10.26 5.17
CA GLY A 63 22.79 -10.64 6.42
C GLY A 63 21.25 -10.54 6.37
N PHE A 64 20.64 -10.46 5.18
CA PHE A 64 19.18 -10.42 5.04
C PHE A 64 18.48 -11.61 5.71
N GLU A 65 18.99 -12.83 5.55
CA GLU A 65 18.41 -14.03 6.13
C GLU A 65 18.44 -13.99 7.65
N ASP A 66 19.58 -13.60 8.25
CA ASP A 66 19.70 -13.45 9.71
C ASP A 66 18.74 -12.37 10.25
N TRP A 67 18.62 -11.27 9.53
CA TRP A 67 17.67 -10.21 9.86
C TRP A 67 16.23 -10.73 9.79
N PHE A 68 15.88 -11.49 8.76
CA PHE A 68 14.56 -12.07 8.55
C PHE A 68 14.19 -13.05 9.66
N ILE A 69 15.11 -13.95 10.02
CA ILE A 69 14.93 -14.95 11.08
C ILE A 69 14.74 -14.28 12.45
N LYS A 70 15.50 -13.22 12.75
CA LYS A 70 15.34 -12.45 14.01
C LYS A 70 13.94 -11.83 14.14
N LYS A 71 13.19 -11.69 13.05
CA LYS A 71 11.83 -11.16 13.03
C LYS A 71 10.73 -12.21 13.06
N SER A 72 11.05 -13.46 13.38
CA SER A 72 10.13 -14.61 13.33
C SER A 72 8.78 -14.37 14.02
N ASN A 73 8.73 -13.55 15.05
CA ASN A 73 7.52 -13.20 15.80
C ASN A 73 6.84 -11.91 15.32
N GLU A 74 7.39 -11.25 14.31
CA GLU A 74 6.78 -10.05 13.72
C GLU A 74 5.89 -10.44 12.52
N GLU A 75 4.93 -9.58 12.20
CA GLU A 75 4.00 -9.79 11.10
C GLU A 75 4.43 -9.05 9.83
N ALA A 76 4.24 -9.68 8.69
CA ALA A 76 4.31 -9.06 7.37
C ALA A 76 2.99 -9.27 6.61
N TYR A 77 2.73 -8.41 5.65
CA TYR A 77 1.63 -8.58 4.70
C TYR A 77 2.13 -9.34 3.48
N VAL A 78 1.50 -10.46 3.19
CA VAL A 78 1.91 -11.37 2.11
C VAL A 78 0.76 -11.60 1.15
N CYS A 79 1.06 -11.57 -0.13
CA CYS A 79 0.16 -11.99 -1.20
C CYS A 79 0.72 -13.26 -1.84
N ARG A 80 -0.10 -14.30 -1.94
CA ARG A 80 0.28 -15.59 -2.56
C ARG A 80 -0.65 -15.96 -3.69
N THR A 81 -0.13 -16.78 -4.61
CA THR A 81 -0.95 -17.51 -5.57
C THR A 81 -1.74 -18.63 -4.86
N ASP A 82 -2.69 -19.24 -5.55
CA ASP A 82 -3.39 -20.44 -5.07
C ASP A 82 -2.43 -21.63 -4.86
N THR A 83 -1.29 -21.64 -5.55
CA THR A 83 -0.24 -22.66 -5.40
C THR A 83 0.74 -22.33 -4.26
N GLY A 84 0.56 -21.20 -3.57
CA GLY A 84 1.36 -20.80 -2.42
C GLY A 84 2.57 -19.93 -2.75
N ALA A 85 2.91 -19.68 -4.03
CA ALA A 85 4.02 -18.81 -4.41
C ALA A 85 3.79 -17.38 -3.98
N ILE A 86 4.81 -16.68 -3.48
CA ILE A 86 4.73 -15.30 -3.03
C ILE A 86 4.72 -14.38 -4.26
N LEU A 87 3.75 -13.47 -4.30
CA LEU A 87 3.61 -12.42 -5.33
C LEU A 87 3.87 -11.02 -4.80
N GLY A 88 3.80 -10.85 -3.50
CA GLY A 88 4.04 -9.56 -2.86
C GLY A 88 4.29 -9.70 -1.38
N PHE A 89 5.16 -8.83 -0.87
CA PHE A 89 5.58 -8.81 0.51
C PHE A 89 5.75 -7.37 0.98
N LEU A 90 5.21 -7.06 2.17
CA LEU A 90 5.33 -5.77 2.80
C LEU A 90 5.55 -5.95 4.31
N TYR A 91 6.63 -5.37 4.80
CA TYR A 91 6.91 -5.25 6.23
C TYR A 91 6.88 -3.79 6.67
N LEU A 92 6.20 -3.53 7.78
CA LEU A 92 6.01 -2.20 8.35
C LEU A 92 6.51 -2.14 9.80
N LYS A 93 7.40 -1.20 10.10
CA LYS A 93 7.88 -0.92 11.46
C LYS A 93 7.36 0.45 11.91
N THR A 94 6.79 0.50 13.12
CA THR A 94 6.54 1.77 13.79
C THR A 94 7.83 2.23 14.47
N GLU A 95 8.22 3.46 14.21
CA GLU A 95 9.37 4.10 14.83
C GLU A 95 8.89 5.29 15.66
N THR A 96 9.45 5.37 16.87
CA THR A 96 9.14 6.45 17.82
C THR A 96 10.08 7.64 17.64
N GLU A 97 9.85 8.68 18.40
CA GLU A 97 10.67 9.89 18.43
C GLU A 97 12.12 9.63 18.90
N GLU A 98 12.37 8.48 19.56
CA GLU A 98 13.66 8.08 20.09
C GLU A 98 14.56 7.35 19.07
N GLU A 99 14.03 7.06 17.87
CA GLU A 99 14.78 6.34 16.83
C GLU A 99 15.98 7.17 16.35
N ASN A 100 17.11 6.50 16.14
CA ASN A 100 18.33 7.15 15.64
C ASN A 100 18.33 7.16 14.11
N TYR A 101 18.47 8.35 13.55
CA TYR A 101 18.53 8.61 12.10
C TYR A 101 19.85 9.23 11.65
N SER A 102 20.95 8.97 12.36
CA SER A 102 22.27 9.54 12.05
C SER A 102 22.81 9.11 10.67
N ASP A 103 22.26 8.06 10.10
CA ASP A 103 22.57 7.53 8.77
C ASP A 103 21.74 8.19 7.63
N ILE A 104 20.82 9.12 7.97
CA ILE A 104 19.97 9.85 7.02
C ILE A 104 20.40 11.31 6.93
N ALA A 105 20.62 11.82 5.74
CA ALA A 105 20.94 13.22 5.46
C ALA A 105 19.93 13.84 4.49
N PRO A 106 19.23 14.95 4.86
CA PRO A 106 19.24 15.62 6.17
C PRO A 106 18.71 14.73 7.30
N ILE A 107 19.20 14.97 8.53
CA ILE A 107 18.74 14.19 9.70
C ILE A 107 17.26 14.41 9.94
N PHE A 108 16.53 13.35 10.17
CA PHE A 108 15.13 13.42 10.57
C PHE A 108 14.96 14.12 11.93
N ARG A 109 13.97 15.01 12.00
CA ARG A 109 13.51 15.53 13.30
C ARG A 109 12.76 14.41 14.05
N PRO A 110 12.82 14.38 15.40
CA PRO A 110 12.04 13.43 16.19
C PRO A 110 10.55 13.47 15.81
N LYS A 111 9.99 12.33 15.45
CA LYS A 111 8.57 12.15 15.09
C LYS A 111 8.21 10.67 15.11
N ARG A 112 6.93 10.40 15.33
CA ARG A 112 6.39 9.06 15.10
C ARG A 112 6.28 8.77 13.61
N ARG A 113 6.97 7.74 13.14
CA ARG A 113 6.98 7.36 11.72
C ARG A 113 6.57 5.93 11.51
N LEU A 114 5.95 5.69 10.36
CA LEU A 114 5.80 4.36 9.80
C LEU A 114 6.91 4.13 8.78
N LYS A 115 7.81 3.20 9.06
CA LYS A 115 8.83 2.76 8.12
C LYS A 115 8.30 1.64 7.25
N VAL A 116 8.42 1.78 5.95
CA VAL A 116 8.31 0.67 5.02
C VAL A 116 9.66 -0.04 4.99
N GLY A 117 9.77 -1.11 5.79
CA GLY A 117 11.05 -1.81 6.00
C GLY A 117 11.42 -2.73 4.85
N THR A 118 10.43 -3.37 4.23
CA THR A 118 10.61 -4.21 3.05
C THR A 118 9.35 -4.15 2.22
N PHE A 119 9.48 -3.90 0.92
CA PHE A 119 8.35 -3.86 0.01
C PHE A 119 8.76 -4.39 -1.37
N LYS A 120 8.11 -5.45 -1.84
CA LYS A 120 8.32 -6.01 -3.17
C LYS A 120 7.02 -6.57 -3.71
N VAL A 121 6.80 -6.39 -5.01
CA VAL A 121 5.67 -6.95 -5.77
C VAL A 121 6.20 -7.49 -7.09
N GLU A 122 5.93 -8.74 -7.38
CA GLU A 122 6.29 -9.40 -8.65
C GLU A 122 5.10 -9.58 -9.59
N ALA A 123 3.87 -9.41 -9.10
CA ALA A 123 2.68 -9.56 -9.93
C ALA A 123 2.42 -8.31 -10.78
N SER A 124 2.34 -8.49 -12.09
CA SER A 124 1.86 -7.46 -13.03
C SER A 124 0.36 -7.62 -13.31
N GLY A 125 -0.33 -6.52 -13.60
CA GLY A 125 -1.74 -6.54 -14.04
C GLY A 125 -2.80 -6.54 -12.94
N PHE A 126 -2.48 -6.84 -11.68
CA PHE A 126 -3.44 -7.00 -10.59
C PHE A 126 -3.57 -5.77 -9.67
N ARG A 127 -2.90 -4.67 -9.98
CA ARG A 127 -2.81 -3.47 -9.12
C ARG A 127 -2.40 -3.80 -7.67
N LEU A 128 -1.61 -4.83 -7.51
CA LEU A 128 -1.18 -5.29 -6.19
C LEU A 128 -0.35 -4.23 -5.48
N GLY A 129 0.46 -3.46 -6.22
CA GLY A 129 1.21 -2.33 -5.68
C GLY A 129 0.32 -1.29 -5.01
N GLU A 130 -0.76 -0.85 -5.67
CA GLU A 130 -1.72 0.12 -5.11
C GLU A 130 -2.44 -0.45 -3.88
N ARG A 131 -2.71 -1.75 -3.87
CA ARG A 131 -3.32 -2.42 -2.71
C ARG A 131 -2.39 -2.39 -1.49
N PHE A 132 -1.10 -2.62 -1.69
CA PHE A 132 -0.11 -2.47 -0.64
C PHE A 132 0.06 -1.01 -0.19
N ILE A 133 -0.01 -0.03 -1.10
CA ILE A 133 -0.02 1.39 -0.74
C ILE A 133 -1.20 1.71 0.19
N LYS A 134 -2.40 1.19 -0.13
CA LYS A 134 -3.55 1.34 0.78
C LYS A 134 -3.24 0.77 2.17
N ILE A 135 -2.69 -0.44 2.25
CA ILE A 135 -2.32 -1.06 3.52
C ILE A 135 -1.31 -0.20 4.29
N ILE A 136 -0.33 0.38 3.61
CA ILE A 136 0.64 1.30 4.23
C ILE A 136 -0.10 2.50 4.83
N PHE A 137 -1.03 3.12 4.11
CA PHE A 137 -1.77 4.28 4.60
C PHE A 137 -2.70 3.92 5.76
N ASP A 138 -3.44 2.82 5.67
CA ASP A 138 -4.31 2.34 6.75
C ASP A 138 -3.50 2.14 8.04
N ASN A 139 -2.33 1.49 7.95
CA ASN A 139 -1.44 1.31 9.09
C ASN A 139 -0.87 2.63 9.62
N ALA A 140 -0.53 3.59 8.76
CA ALA A 140 -0.03 4.88 9.20
C ALA A 140 -1.09 5.63 10.01
N ILE A 141 -2.33 5.56 9.60
CA ILE A 141 -3.47 6.18 10.28
C ILE A 141 -3.75 5.45 11.62
N GLU A 142 -3.90 4.13 11.59
CA GLU A 142 -4.17 3.31 12.77
C GLU A 142 -3.10 3.51 13.86
N ARG A 143 -1.84 3.62 13.45
CA ARG A 143 -0.70 3.80 14.35
C ARG A 143 -0.39 5.27 14.66
N ASN A 144 -1.22 6.21 14.20
CA ASN A 144 -1.03 7.65 14.37
C ASN A 144 0.37 8.15 13.94
N ALA A 145 0.86 7.65 12.81
CA ALA A 145 2.14 8.08 12.27
C ALA A 145 2.01 9.49 11.66
N GLU A 146 2.95 10.37 11.97
CA GLU A 146 3.01 11.71 11.38
C GLU A 146 3.59 11.70 9.97
N GLU A 147 4.47 10.74 9.71
CA GLU A 147 5.12 10.56 8.42
C GLU A 147 5.29 9.07 8.11
N ILE A 148 5.22 8.73 6.83
CA ILE A 148 5.64 7.44 6.31
C ILE A 148 6.97 7.66 5.60
N TYR A 149 7.92 6.74 5.73
CA TYR A 149 9.11 6.79 4.91
C TYR A 149 9.53 5.41 4.42
N VAL A 150 10.24 5.41 3.29
CA VAL A 150 10.82 4.24 2.66
C VAL A 150 12.20 4.60 2.12
N THR A 151 13.12 3.65 2.15
CA THR A 151 14.46 3.80 1.57
C THR A 151 14.60 2.83 0.41
N LEU A 152 15.17 3.30 -0.71
CA LEU A 152 15.28 2.56 -1.95
C LEU A 152 16.66 2.73 -2.57
N TYR A 153 17.29 1.63 -2.98
CA TYR A 153 18.37 1.68 -3.95
C TYR A 153 17.81 2.00 -5.33
N MET A 154 18.50 2.85 -6.09
CA MET A 154 18.07 3.23 -7.46
C MET A 154 18.84 2.50 -8.56
N ASN A 155 19.42 1.35 -8.24
CA ASN A 155 20.33 0.58 -9.08
C ASN A 155 19.65 -0.50 -9.95
N ARG A 156 18.31 -0.70 -9.80
CA ARG A 156 17.55 -1.71 -10.53
C ARG A 156 16.27 -1.12 -11.12
N PRO A 157 15.85 -1.55 -12.33
CA PRO A 157 14.62 -1.05 -12.98
C PRO A 157 13.34 -1.25 -12.14
N GLU A 158 13.24 -2.37 -11.43
CA GLU A 158 12.09 -2.69 -10.58
C GLU A 158 11.92 -1.68 -9.44
N LEU A 159 13.03 -1.21 -8.87
CA LEU A 159 13.05 -0.20 -7.81
C LEU A 159 12.64 1.17 -8.35
N ARG A 160 12.90 1.46 -9.62
CA ARG A 160 12.39 2.67 -10.27
C ARG A 160 10.88 2.63 -10.43
N THR A 161 10.33 1.48 -10.81
CA THR A 161 8.87 1.29 -10.87
C THR A 161 8.21 1.51 -9.51
N LEU A 162 8.83 1.00 -8.44
CA LEU A 162 8.37 1.22 -7.08
C LEU A 162 8.50 2.70 -6.67
N TYR A 163 9.60 3.35 -7.00
CA TYR A 163 9.81 4.78 -6.80
C TYR A 163 8.69 5.59 -7.47
N ASP A 164 8.43 5.35 -8.76
CA ASP A 164 7.38 6.04 -9.52
C ASP A 164 5.98 5.80 -8.93
N LEU A 165 5.71 4.59 -8.44
CA LEU A 165 4.48 4.27 -7.74
C LEU A 165 4.35 5.13 -6.47
N LEU A 166 5.38 5.16 -5.62
CA LEU A 166 5.39 5.93 -4.37
C LEU A 166 5.23 7.43 -4.62
N VAL A 167 5.96 7.99 -5.58
CA VAL A 167 5.85 9.41 -5.96
C VAL A 167 4.44 9.74 -6.45
N ARG A 168 3.83 8.86 -7.25
CA ARG A 168 2.44 9.01 -7.69
C ARG A 168 1.45 9.06 -6.52
N TRP A 169 1.77 8.41 -5.41
CA TRP A 169 0.98 8.42 -4.18
C TRP A 169 1.45 9.47 -3.17
N GLY A 170 2.27 10.46 -3.63
CA GLY A 170 2.63 11.68 -2.92
C GLY A 170 3.78 11.53 -1.94
N PHE A 171 4.60 10.52 -2.12
CA PHE A 171 5.91 10.51 -1.52
C PHE A 171 6.81 11.49 -2.28
N TYR A 172 7.71 12.13 -1.57
CA TYR A 172 8.71 13.04 -2.14
C TYR A 172 10.10 12.65 -1.65
N GLU A 173 11.11 12.95 -2.44
CA GLU A 173 12.50 12.76 -2.02
C GLU A 173 12.82 13.70 -0.86
N TYR A 174 13.27 13.12 0.23
CA TYR A 174 13.70 13.85 1.41
C TYR A 174 15.21 13.98 1.48
N GLY A 175 15.94 12.93 1.11
CA GLY A 175 17.38 12.88 1.21
C GLY A 175 17.93 11.50 0.93
N ILE A 176 19.08 11.21 1.52
CA ILE A 176 19.85 9.99 1.28
C ILE A 176 20.15 9.32 2.61
N LYS A 177 19.99 8.00 2.65
CA LYS A 177 20.47 7.14 3.72
C LYS A 177 21.77 6.45 3.27
N ARG A 178 22.79 6.46 4.15
CA ARG A 178 24.07 5.79 3.92
C ARG A 178 24.27 4.65 4.90
N ASN A 179 24.59 3.49 4.38
CA ASN A 179 24.92 2.31 5.15
C ASN A 179 26.03 1.50 4.48
N GLU A 180 26.40 0.37 5.07
CA GLU A 180 27.47 -0.50 4.56
C GLU A 180 27.18 -1.04 3.15
N ASN A 181 25.91 -1.13 2.74
CA ASN A 181 25.49 -1.62 1.44
C ASN A 181 25.39 -0.50 0.38
N GLY A 182 25.63 0.76 0.74
CA GLY A 182 25.65 1.90 -0.18
C GLY A 182 24.68 3.02 0.19
N GLU A 183 24.22 3.75 -0.83
CA GLU A 183 23.31 4.89 -0.69
C GLU A 183 21.89 4.51 -1.14
N GLU A 184 20.90 4.82 -0.30
CA GLU A 184 19.49 4.68 -0.58
C GLU A 184 18.82 6.05 -0.64
N VAL A 185 17.95 6.28 -1.63
CA VAL A 185 17.07 7.45 -1.65
C VAL A 185 16.01 7.29 -0.56
N VAL A 186 15.82 8.34 0.22
CA VAL A 186 14.79 8.40 1.28
C VAL A 186 13.56 9.11 0.73
N LEU A 187 12.47 8.40 0.59
CA LEU A 187 11.17 8.95 0.22
C LEU A 187 10.32 9.13 1.48
N VAL A 188 9.69 10.28 1.60
CA VAL A 188 8.81 10.61 2.74
C VAL A 188 7.42 11.00 2.24
N LYS A 189 6.41 10.60 2.98
CA LYS A 189 5.05 11.11 2.86
C LYS A 189 4.59 11.63 4.21
N LYS A 190 4.21 12.89 4.26
CA LYS A 190 3.57 13.50 5.44
C LYS A 190 2.12 13.04 5.54
N MET A 191 1.72 12.60 6.73
CA MET A 191 0.35 12.27 7.08
C MET A 191 -0.33 13.46 7.79
N ALA A 192 0.11 14.69 7.46
CA ALA A 192 -0.42 15.89 8.08
C ALA A 192 -1.92 16.04 7.81
N GLY A 193 -2.63 16.54 8.81
CA GLY A 193 -4.05 16.82 8.75
C GLY A 193 -4.42 17.81 7.63
N TYR A 194 -5.71 17.86 7.33
CA TYR A 194 -6.29 18.75 6.35
C TYR A 194 -6.00 20.23 6.68
N ASP A 195 -5.33 20.91 5.78
CA ASP A 195 -5.07 22.34 5.85
C ASP A 195 -6.10 23.09 5.00
N LYS A 196 -7.01 23.81 5.67
CA LYS A 196 -8.09 24.58 5.02
C LYS A 196 -7.59 25.68 4.08
N SER A 197 -6.35 26.13 4.25
CA SER A 197 -5.75 27.16 3.38
C SER A 197 -5.27 26.61 2.05
N LYS A 198 -5.18 25.29 1.92
CA LYS A 198 -4.72 24.59 0.72
C LYS A 198 -5.86 23.99 -0.06
N SER A 199 -5.67 23.86 -1.36
CA SER A 199 -6.61 23.13 -2.20
C SER A 199 -6.68 21.65 -1.82
N VAL A 200 -7.77 20.99 -2.21
CA VAL A 200 -7.92 19.52 -2.01
C VAL A 200 -6.76 18.76 -2.64
N LYS A 201 -6.29 19.20 -3.83
CA LYS A 201 -5.16 18.58 -4.51
C LYS A 201 -3.84 18.68 -3.74
N GLU A 202 -3.61 19.80 -3.07
CA GLU A 202 -2.41 20.01 -2.24
C GLU A 202 -2.47 19.22 -0.93
N ASN A 203 -3.68 19.10 -0.33
CA ASN A 203 -3.89 18.27 0.85
C ASN A 203 -3.79 16.77 0.53
N PHE A 204 -4.29 16.37 -0.64
CA PHE A 204 -4.40 14.97 -1.09
C PHE A 204 -3.78 14.79 -2.47
N PRO A 205 -2.46 15.02 -2.63
CA PRO A 205 -1.80 14.98 -3.93
C PRO A 205 -1.84 13.58 -4.60
N ASN A 206 -2.18 12.56 -3.83
CA ASN A 206 -2.25 11.18 -4.31
C ASN A 206 -3.55 10.83 -5.00
N ILE A 207 -4.59 11.64 -4.80
CA ILE A 207 -5.86 11.43 -5.48
C ILE A 207 -5.70 11.97 -6.90
N ARG A 208 -5.76 11.09 -7.86
CA ARG A 208 -5.73 11.46 -9.27
C ARG A 208 -7.11 11.95 -9.70
N TYR A 209 -7.30 13.25 -9.66
CA TYR A 209 -8.56 13.90 -10.07
C TYR A 209 -8.80 13.84 -11.58
N ASP A 210 -7.75 13.58 -12.36
CA ASP A 210 -7.75 13.50 -13.82
C ASP A 210 -8.14 12.11 -14.35
N VAL A 211 -8.17 11.08 -13.50
CA VAL A 211 -8.44 9.69 -13.91
C VAL A 211 -9.57 9.10 -13.07
N GLN A 212 -10.77 9.18 -13.59
CA GLN A 212 -12.00 8.65 -12.93
C GLN A 212 -12.07 7.11 -12.83
N LYS A 213 -10.99 6.39 -12.97
CA LYS A 213 -11.00 4.92 -13.05
C LYS A 213 -10.74 4.21 -11.72
N PHE A 214 -10.77 4.91 -10.59
CA PHE A 214 -10.46 4.30 -9.30
C PHE A 214 -11.60 4.50 -8.30
N PHE A 215 -12.20 3.40 -7.86
CA PHE A 215 -12.85 3.35 -6.56
C PHE A 215 -11.75 3.23 -5.51
N LEU A 216 -11.35 4.36 -4.94
CA LEU A 216 -10.63 4.33 -3.67
C LEU A 216 -11.68 4.08 -2.59
N PRO A 217 -11.56 3.04 -1.77
CA PRO A 217 -12.35 2.97 -0.55
C PRO A 217 -11.92 4.15 0.31
N ILE A 218 -12.75 5.17 0.37
CA ILE A 218 -12.52 6.37 1.19
C ILE A 218 -13.03 6.02 2.57
N GLU A 219 -12.12 5.85 3.51
CA GLU A 219 -12.49 5.78 4.92
C GLU A 219 -12.97 7.16 5.40
N ALA A 220 -13.82 7.20 6.43
CA ALA A 220 -14.48 8.42 6.89
C ALA A 220 -13.51 9.59 7.13
N GLN A 221 -12.30 9.31 7.61
CA GLN A 221 -11.25 10.30 7.86
C GLN A 221 -10.73 10.98 6.59
N TYR A 222 -10.77 10.31 5.43
CA TYR A 222 -10.46 10.93 4.13
C TYR A 222 -11.66 11.62 3.53
N HIS A 223 -12.85 11.04 3.77
CA HIS A 223 -14.09 11.58 3.25
C HIS A 223 -14.39 12.97 3.81
N THR A 224 -14.23 13.14 5.11
CA THR A 224 -14.53 14.41 5.80
C THR A 224 -13.76 15.61 5.24
N PRO A 225 -12.43 15.55 4.99
CA PRO A 225 -11.71 16.63 4.35
C PRO A 225 -12.06 16.86 2.88
N LEU A 226 -12.40 15.79 2.13
CA LEU A 226 -12.71 15.90 0.70
C LEU A 226 -14.13 16.45 0.46
N PHE A 227 -15.06 16.10 1.34
CA PHE A 227 -16.49 16.43 1.21
C PHE A 227 -17.04 16.94 2.55
N PRO A 228 -16.57 18.12 3.04
CA PRO A 228 -16.87 18.59 4.40
C PRO A 228 -18.36 18.81 4.65
N ASP A 229 -19.13 19.14 3.63
CA ASP A 229 -20.57 19.42 3.71
C ASP A 229 -21.44 18.27 3.18
N SER A 230 -20.84 17.12 2.93
CA SER A 230 -21.52 15.96 2.38
C SER A 230 -22.46 15.31 3.41
N GLN A 231 -23.64 14.91 2.98
CA GLN A 231 -24.62 14.16 3.80
C GLN A 231 -24.09 12.81 4.28
N LEU A 232 -23.12 12.22 3.58
CA LEU A 232 -22.47 10.97 3.99
C LEU A 232 -21.74 11.05 5.33
N ARG A 233 -21.48 12.28 5.83
CA ARG A 233 -20.93 12.50 7.19
C ARG A 233 -21.87 12.09 8.31
N THR A 234 -23.17 12.07 8.05
CA THR A 234 -24.20 11.79 9.06
C THR A 234 -24.65 10.33 9.09
N GLU A 235 -24.32 9.56 8.08
CA GLU A 235 -24.75 8.15 7.96
C GLU A 235 -23.70 7.15 8.46
N GLY A 236 -22.55 7.62 8.89
CA GLY A 236 -21.41 6.82 9.37
C GLY A 236 -21.27 6.72 10.89
N ASN A 237 -22.32 7.05 11.67
CA ASN A 237 -22.38 6.89 13.13
C ASN A 237 -23.25 5.71 13.51
#